data_5c21a5671bd8861feac160f1b21a24a2
#
_entry.id   5c21a5671bd8861feac160f1b21a24a2
#
_cell.length_a   1.000
_cell.length_b   1.000
_cell.length_c   1.000
_cell.angle_alpha   90.00
_cell.angle_beta   90.00
_cell.angle_gamma   90.00
#
_symmetry.space_group_name_H-M   'P 1'
#
loop_
_entity.id
_entity.type
_entity.pdbx_description
1 polymer ?
#
loop_
_entity_poly.entity_id
_entity_poly.type
_entity_poly.pdbx_seq_one_letter_code
_entity_poly.pdbx_strand_id
1 'polypeptide(L)'
;MHVEAIYVAPAAGEPMEAVDSISAVDGGLAGDRYCTGRGHYSPFDVCQVTFVQAAALETIRDRTTLDVTDGQHRRNVVVRGGDVHDLLDHRFTVGSARFEGTRKRPPCRYLETVTGQDGLMRALANGSGGICARVETPGEFAVGDEFEAIEDMNNFESLVSNIRDRVGR
;
A
#
# COMPACT_ATOMS: atom_id res chain seq x y z
N MET A 1 -9.89 -10.93 -0.88
CA MET A 1 -8.63 -10.21 -0.74
C MET A 1 -8.49 -9.83 0.71
N HIS A 2 -7.38 -10.15 1.37
CA HIS A 2 -7.18 -9.85 2.79
C HIS A 2 -5.73 -9.41 3.07
N VAL A 3 -5.51 -8.77 4.21
CA VAL A 3 -4.20 -8.36 4.70
C VAL A 3 -3.44 -9.58 5.19
N GLU A 4 -2.28 -9.86 4.60
CA GLU A 4 -1.41 -10.97 5.02
C GLU A 4 -0.36 -10.51 6.02
N ALA A 5 0.22 -9.33 5.81
CA ALA A 5 1.23 -8.75 6.70
C ALA A 5 1.22 -7.23 6.62
N ILE A 6 1.64 -6.59 7.70
CA ILE A 6 1.79 -5.13 7.81
C ILE A 6 3.20 -4.81 8.27
N TYR A 7 3.86 -3.88 7.59
CA TYR A 7 5.22 -3.43 7.90
C TYR A 7 5.30 -1.91 7.95
N VAL A 8 6.00 -1.39 8.93
CA VAL A 8 6.25 0.04 9.11
C VAL A 8 7.73 0.31 9.40
N ALA A 9 8.21 1.49 9.07
CA ALA A 9 9.54 1.94 9.43
C ALA A 9 9.48 3.43 9.81
N PRO A 10 10.14 3.89 10.90
CA PRO A 10 10.00 5.26 11.39
C PRO A 10 10.66 6.30 10.48
N ALA A 11 11.64 5.89 9.69
CA ALA A 11 12.37 6.76 8.76
C ALA A 11 12.91 5.98 7.55
N ALA A 12 13.32 6.71 6.51
CA ALA A 12 14.06 6.15 5.38
C ALA A 12 15.34 5.47 5.87
N GLY A 13 15.66 4.30 5.30
CA GLY A 13 16.84 3.53 5.68
C GLY A 13 16.67 2.64 6.91
N GLU A 14 15.73 2.95 7.80
CA GLU A 14 15.47 2.10 8.97
C GLU A 14 14.82 0.77 8.56
N PRO A 15 15.06 -0.32 9.29
CA PRO A 15 14.40 -1.60 9.06
C PRO A 15 12.87 -1.47 9.09
N MET A 16 12.21 -2.30 8.29
CA MET A 16 10.76 -2.47 8.39
C MET A 16 10.45 -3.42 9.53
N GLU A 17 9.53 -3.04 10.40
CA GLU A 17 9.05 -3.86 11.51
C GLU A 17 7.64 -4.38 11.20
N ALA A 18 7.42 -5.67 11.43
CA ALA A 18 6.10 -6.28 11.30
C ALA A 18 5.23 -5.89 12.50
N VAL A 19 3.97 -5.57 12.22
CA VAL A 19 2.96 -5.28 13.24
C VAL A 19 1.67 -6.06 12.94
N ASP A 20 0.96 -6.47 13.98
CA ASP A 20 -0.31 -7.23 13.83
C ASP A 20 -1.48 -6.31 13.49
N SER A 21 -1.43 -5.06 13.93
CA SER A 21 -2.45 -4.04 13.67
C SER A 21 -1.83 -2.65 13.63
N ILE A 22 -2.52 -1.71 12.98
CA ILE A 22 -2.04 -0.34 12.82
C ILE A 22 -3.19 0.65 12.65
N SER A 23 -3.00 1.87 13.10
CA SER A 23 -3.89 2.99 12.80
C SER A 23 -3.47 3.67 11.49
N ALA A 24 -4.40 3.76 10.55
CA ALA A 24 -4.32 4.68 9.44
C ALA A 24 -4.76 6.06 9.92
N VAL A 25 -3.96 7.07 9.66
CA VAL A 25 -4.19 8.45 10.07
C VAL A 25 -4.03 9.36 8.85
N ASP A 26 -4.33 10.65 9.00
CA ASP A 26 -4.04 11.61 7.95
C ASP A 26 -2.53 11.57 7.60
N GLY A 27 -2.25 11.32 6.33
CA GLY A 27 -0.88 11.26 5.83
C GLY A 27 -0.25 9.86 5.77
N GLY A 28 -0.90 8.80 6.29
CA GLY A 28 -0.40 7.43 6.16
C GLY A 28 -0.66 6.52 7.35
N LEU A 29 0.26 5.63 7.64
CA LEU A 29 0.20 4.75 8.81
C LEU A 29 0.91 5.39 9.99
N ALA A 30 0.32 5.30 11.18
CA ALA A 30 0.87 5.89 12.38
C ALA A 30 2.31 5.41 12.64
N GLY A 31 3.24 6.35 12.77
CA GLY A 31 4.66 6.06 13.00
C GLY A 31 5.46 5.65 11.76
N ASP A 32 4.82 5.42 10.62
CA ASP A 32 5.55 5.10 9.39
C ASP A 32 6.22 6.33 8.77
N ARG A 33 7.31 6.12 8.04
CA ARG A 33 8.13 7.16 7.38
C ARG A 33 7.36 8.09 6.44
N TYR A 34 6.31 7.60 5.79
CA TYR A 34 5.47 8.46 4.94
C TYR A 34 4.65 9.42 5.79
N CYS A 35 4.03 8.92 6.84
CA CYS A 35 3.23 9.72 7.78
C CYS A 35 4.09 10.73 8.55
N THR A 36 5.29 10.34 8.96
CA THR A 36 6.21 11.22 9.72
C THR A 36 6.96 12.23 8.85
N GLY A 37 6.83 12.17 7.52
CA GLY A 37 7.58 13.02 6.60
C GLY A 37 9.07 12.67 6.51
N ARG A 38 9.49 11.51 6.98
CA ARG A 38 10.90 11.03 7.02
C ARG A 38 11.21 10.02 5.94
N GLY A 39 10.36 9.89 4.93
CA GLY A 39 10.60 9.07 3.74
C GLY A 39 11.69 9.64 2.85
N HIS A 40 12.33 8.79 2.04
CA HIS A 40 13.44 9.20 1.16
C HIS A 40 13.05 10.34 0.18
N TYR A 41 11.83 10.33 -0.30
CA TYR A 41 11.31 11.36 -1.21
C TYR A 41 10.40 12.39 -0.55
N SER A 42 10.29 12.38 0.77
CA SER A 42 9.51 13.39 1.48
C SER A 42 10.17 14.78 1.32
N PRO A 43 9.37 15.83 1.12
CA PRO A 43 7.90 15.89 1.07
C PRO A 43 7.29 15.66 -0.32
N PHE A 44 8.06 15.29 -1.34
CA PHE A 44 7.62 15.21 -2.74
C PHE A 44 6.86 13.91 -3.08
N ASP A 45 7.05 12.84 -2.29
CA ASP A 45 6.32 11.61 -2.49
C ASP A 45 4.92 11.72 -1.85
N VAL A 46 3.91 11.72 -2.70
CA VAL A 46 2.49 11.77 -2.29
C VAL A 46 1.95 10.39 -1.89
N CYS A 47 2.78 9.35 -1.91
CA CYS A 47 2.40 8.01 -1.45
C CYS A 47 2.30 8.01 0.07
N GLN A 48 1.14 7.64 0.61
CA GLN A 48 0.91 7.55 2.05
C GLN A 48 1.01 6.13 2.57
N VAL A 49 0.49 5.17 1.79
CA VAL A 49 0.51 3.73 2.11
C VAL A 49 0.82 2.95 0.85
N THR A 50 1.61 1.89 0.97
CA THR A 50 1.91 0.98 -0.14
C THR A 50 1.30 -0.39 0.08
N PHE A 51 0.64 -0.92 -0.96
CA PHE A 51 0.08 -2.26 -0.99
C PHE A 51 0.79 -3.10 -2.05
N VAL A 52 1.14 -4.34 -1.73
CA VAL A 52 1.80 -5.27 -2.66
C VAL A 52 1.15 -6.65 -2.58
N GLN A 53 1.09 -7.35 -3.70
CA GLN A 53 0.56 -8.71 -3.75
C GLN A 53 1.55 -9.71 -3.16
N ALA A 54 1.10 -10.61 -2.30
CA ALA A 54 1.87 -11.75 -1.83
C ALA A 54 2.38 -12.62 -2.99
N ALA A 55 1.54 -12.90 -3.98
CA ALA A 55 1.88 -13.68 -5.15
C ALA A 55 3.04 -13.09 -5.98
N ALA A 56 3.14 -11.74 -6.05
CA ALA A 56 4.26 -11.09 -6.72
C ALA A 56 5.58 -11.30 -5.95
N LEU A 57 5.55 -11.20 -4.63
CA LEU A 57 6.72 -11.45 -3.77
C LEU A 57 7.14 -12.92 -3.82
N GLU A 58 6.18 -13.85 -3.80
CA GLU A 58 6.43 -15.29 -3.96
C GLU A 58 7.11 -15.57 -5.31
N THR A 59 6.61 -14.97 -6.39
CA THR A 59 7.21 -15.11 -7.72
C THR A 59 8.67 -14.63 -7.76
N ILE A 60 8.98 -13.50 -7.10
CA ILE A 60 10.35 -12.98 -7.00
C ILE A 60 11.23 -13.98 -6.25
N ARG A 61 10.79 -14.48 -5.10
CA ARG A 61 11.51 -15.45 -4.29
C ARG A 61 11.79 -16.76 -5.04
N ASP A 62 10.80 -17.24 -5.80
CA ASP A 62 10.92 -18.52 -6.52
C ASP A 62 11.83 -18.43 -7.75
N ARG A 63 11.97 -17.24 -8.34
CA ARG A 63 12.73 -17.02 -9.58
C ARG A 63 14.09 -16.36 -9.38
N THR A 64 14.37 -15.88 -8.19
CA THR A 64 15.60 -15.13 -7.88
C THR A 64 16.17 -15.56 -6.53
N THR A 65 17.34 -15.07 -6.20
CA THR A 65 17.96 -15.24 -4.88
C THR A 65 17.69 -14.03 -3.96
N LEU A 66 16.81 -13.11 -4.38
CA LEU A 66 16.50 -11.92 -3.62
C LEU A 66 15.64 -12.26 -2.41
N ASP A 67 15.97 -11.65 -1.28
CA ASP A 67 15.15 -11.71 -0.09
C ASP A 67 14.08 -10.61 -0.15
N VAL A 68 12.83 -11.04 -0.23
CA VAL A 68 11.67 -10.17 -0.18
C VAL A 68 10.77 -10.48 1.03
N THR A 69 11.31 -11.21 2.03
CA THR A 69 10.63 -11.50 3.30
C THR A 69 10.81 -10.35 4.30
N ASP A 70 10.09 -10.39 5.40
CA ASP A 70 10.28 -9.55 6.59
C ASP A 70 10.46 -8.05 6.27
N GLY A 71 9.66 -7.55 5.33
CA GLY A 71 9.68 -6.13 4.95
C GLY A 71 10.84 -5.70 4.05
N GLN A 72 11.71 -6.61 3.59
CA GLN A 72 12.82 -6.29 2.66
C GLN A 72 12.31 -5.68 1.35
N HIS A 73 11.09 -6.02 0.92
CA HIS A 73 10.42 -5.40 -0.22
C HIS A 73 10.06 -3.92 0.02
N ARG A 74 10.14 -3.41 1.25
CA ARG A 74 9.88 -2.01 1.64
C ARG A 74 8.45 -1.51 1.32
N ARG A 75 7.46 -2.40 1.35
CA ARG A 75 6.01 -2.06 1.23
C ARG A 75 5.34 -2.21 2.58
N ASN A 76 4.27 -1.43 2.81
CA ASN A 76 3.57 -1.42 4.10
C ASN A 76 2.64 -2.62 4.25
N VAL A 77 1.80 -2.90 3.28
CA VAL A 77 0.75 -3.93 3.39
C VAL A 77 0.95 -5.00 2.31
N VAL A 78 1.11 -6.23 2.74
CA VAL A 78 1.10 -7.41 1.86
C VAL A 78 -0.33 -7.94 1.80
N VAL A 79 -0.81 -8.15 0.57
CA VAL A 79 -2.21 -8.53 0.30
C VAL A 79 -2.25 -9.89 -0.38
N ARG A 80 -3.12 -10.76 0.08
CA ARG A 80 -3.37 -12.08 -0.50
C ARG A 80 -4.80 -12.19 -1.05
N GLY A 81 -4.95 -13.00 -2.09
CA GLY A 81 -6.28 -13.37 -2.63
C GLY A 81 -6.86 -12.40 -3.66
N GLY A 82 -6.02 -11.60 -4.33
CA GLY A 82 -6.43 -10.72 -5.43
C GLY A 82 -5.30 -9.88 -6.00
N ASP A 83 -5.58 -9.12 -7.05
CA ASP A 83 -4.64 -8.19 -7.66
C ASP A 83 -4.83 -6.80 -7.04
N VAL A 84 -3.79 -6.25 -6.39
CA VAL A 84 -3.83 -4.91 -5.82
C VAL A 84 -4.01 -3.82 -6.88
N HIS A 85 -3.72 -4.11 -8.16
CA HIS A 85 -3.94 -3.16 -9.24
C HIS A 85 -5.41 -2.91 -9.54
N ASP A 86 -6.31 -3.85 -9.16
CA ASP A 86 -7.75 -3.66 -9.25
C ASP A 86 -8.26 -2.58 -8.28
N LEU A 87 -7.41 -2.17 -7.32
CA LEU A 87 -7.70 -1.08 -6.38
C LEU A 87 -7.31 0.31 -6.91
N LEU A 88 -6.63 0.39 -8.07
CA LEU A 88 -6.31 1.68 -8.68
C LEU A 88 -7.58 2.40 -9.11
N ASP A 89 -7.66 3.70 -8.81
CA ASP A 89 -8.84 4.53 -9.06
C ASP A 89 -10.11 4.04 -8.34
N HIS A 90 -9.92 3.24 -7.28
CA HIS A 90 -11.00 2.75 -6.41
C HIS A 90 -10.81 3.23 -4.98
N ARG A 91 -11.94 3.42 -4.28
CA ARG A 91 -12.01 3.51 -2.83
C ARG A 91 -12.30 2.14 -2.25
N PHE A 92 -11.66 1.83 -1.15
CA PHE A 92 -11.83 0.53 -0.48
C PHE A 92 -11.63 0.68 1.02
N THR A 93 -12.27 -0.21 1.77
CA THR A 93 -12.20 -0.26 3.24
C THR A 93 -11.41 -1.48 3.68
N VAL A 94 -10.55 -1.32 4.68
CA VAL A 94 -9.86 -2.40 5.38
C VAL A 94 -9.98 -2.14 6.88
N GLY A 95 -10.59 -3.05 7.63
CA GLY A 95 -10.99 -2.78 9.00
C GLY A 95 -11.93 -1.59 9.07
N SER A 96 -11.61 -0.58 9.85
CA SER A 96 -12.38 0.69 9.91
C SER A 96 -11.75 1.82 9.08
N ALA A 97 -10.59 1.60 8.46
CA ALA A 97 -9.90 2.59 7.64
C ALA A 97 -10.39 2.55 6.19
N ARG A 98 -10.48 3.71 5.54
CA ARG A 98 -10.83 3.83 4.12
C ARG A 98 -9.67 4.43 3.35
N PHE A 99 -9.39 3.84 2.19
CA PHE A 99 -8.28 4.19 1.32
C PHE A 99 -8.74 4.49 -0.10
N GLU A 100 -7.90 5.21 -0.83
CA GLU A 100 -8.03 5.42 -2.28
C GLU A 100 -6.74 4.97 -2.95
N GLY A 101 -6.82 4.03 -3.90
CA GLY A 101 -5.71 3.60 -4.73
C GLY A 101 -5.37 4.67 -5.77
N THR A 102 -4.13 5.17 -5.75
CA THR A 102 -3.77 6.37 -6.52
C THR A 102 -2.91 6.09 -7.74
N ARG A 103 -1.90 5.24 -7.62
CA ARG A 103 -0.98 4.94 -8.71
C ARG A 103 -0.20 3.66 -8.47
N LYS A 104 0.36 3.07 -9.52
CA LYS A 104 1.36 2.01 -9.39
C LYS A 104 2.56 2.53 -8.62
N ARG A 105 3.10 1.70 -7.72
CA ARG A 105 4.34 2.04 -6.99
C ARG A 105 5.54 1.72 -7.86
N PRO A 106 6.27 2.72 -8.40
CA PRO A 106 7.49 2.45 -9.14
C PRO A 106 8.58 1.97 -8.18
N PRO A 107 9.39 0.99 -8.58
CA PRO A 107 10.60 0.66 -7.85
C PRO A 107 11.65 1.76 -8.08
N CYS A 108 12.55 1.95 -7.12
CA CYS A 108 13.63 2.90 -7.24
C CYS A 108 14.96 2.28 -6.80
N ARG A 109 16.07 2.83 -7.31
CA ARG A 109 17.42 2.37 -6.96
C ARG A 109 17.72 2.48 -5.47
N TYR A 110 17.08 3.40 -4.77
CA TYR A 110 17.23 3.55 -3.33
C TYR A 110 16.88 2.25 -2.55
N LEU A 111 15.97 1.43 -3.06
CA LEU A 111 15.68 0.10 -2.52
C LEU A 111 16.93 -0.77 -2.42
N GLU A 112 17.73 -0.83 -3.48
CA GLU A 112 18.95 -1.62 -3.54
C GLU A 112 20.00 -1.08 -2.55
N THR A 113 20.08 0.24 -2.41
CA THR A 113 20.97 0.86 -1.43
C THR A 113 20.60 0.50 0.01
N VAL A 114 19.32 0.52 0.35
CA VAL A 114 18.84 0.25 1.72
C VAL A 114 18.93 -1.23 2.07
N THR A 115 18.63 -2.11 1.11
CA THR A 115 18.57 -3.55 1.36
C THR A 115 19.90 -4.28 1.07
N GLY A 116 20.83 -3.61 0.36
CA GLY A 116 22.06 -4.23 -0.10
C GLY A 116 21.84 -5.30 -1.16
N GLN A 117 20.71 -5.31 -1.86
CA GLN A 117 20.33 -6.35 -2.80
C GLN A 117 20.28 -5.82 -4.24
N ASP A 118 21.31 -6.09 -5.01
CA ASP A 118 21.36 -5.76 -6.44
C ASP A 118 20.29 -6.52 -7.22
N GLY A 119 19.54 -5.83 -8.08
CA GLY A 119 18.47 -6.39 -8.91
C GLY A 119 17.08 -6.33 -8.28
N LEU A 120 16.94 -5.93 -7.01
CA LEU A 120 15.63 -5.81 -6.35
C LEU A 120 14.73 -4.77 -7.04
N MET A 121 15.30 -3.66 -7.52
CA MET A 121 14.55 -2.67 -8.28
C MET A 121 13.94 -3.28 -9.56
N ARG A 122 14.72 -4.09 -10.28
CA ARG A 122 14.25 -4.77 -11.49
C ARG A 122 13.18 -5.83 -11.18
N ALA A 123 13.36 -6.59 -10.10
CA ALA A 123 12.42 -7.62 -9.69
C ALA A 123 11.04 -7.03 -9.31
N LEU A 124 11.02 -5.85 -8.70
CA LEU A 124 9.78 -5.13 -8.35
C LEU A 124 9.25 -4.24 -9.49
N ALA A 125 9.84 -4.28 -10.68
CA ALA A 125 9.33 -3.58 -11.86
C ALA A 125 8.10 -4.30 -12.48
N ASN A 126 7.54 -3.70 -13.52
CA ASN A 126 6.47 -4.28 -14.34
C ASN A 126 5.21 -4.71 -13.55
N GLY A 127 4.86 -3.92 -12.53
CA GLY A 127 3.67 -4.17 -11.71
C GLY A 127 3.94 -4.98 -10.43
N SER A 128 5.09 -5.65 -10.29
CA SER A 128 5.42 -6.40 -9.06
C SER A 128 5.66 -5.52 -7.83
N GLY A 129 5.80 -4.20 -8.03
CA GLY A 129 6.04 -3.23 -6.96
C GLY A 129 4.79 -2.83 -6.16
N GLY A 130 3.60 -3.24 -6.61
CA GLY A 130 2.34 -2.90 -5.98
C GLY A 130 1.84 -1.49 -6.33
N ILE A 131 1.03 -0.93 -5.45
CA ILE A 131 0.40 0.38 -5.61
C ILE A 131 0.66 1.31 -4.44
N CYS A 132 0.47 2.59 -4.68
CA CYS A 132 0.31 3.62 -3.66
C CYS A 132 -1.16 3.87 -3.39
N ALA A 133 -1.49 4.16 -2.15
CA ALA A 133 -2.80 4.63 -1.75
C ALA A 133 -2.67 5.82 -0.80
N ARG A 134 -3.74 6.58 -0.66
CA ARG A 134 -3.92 7.59 0.38
C ARG A 134 -4.99 7.16 1.36
N VAL A 135 -4.88 7.63 2.58
CA VAL A 135 -5.92 7.49 3.60
C VAL A 135 -7.01 8.50 3.30
N GLU A 136 -8.24 8.03 3.08
CA GLU A 136 -9.42 8.88 2.88
C GLU A 136 -10.16 9.09 4.20
N THR A 137 -10.30 8.02 4.99
CA THR A 137 -10.90 8.08 6.33
C THR A 137 -9.97 7.34 7.30
N PRO A 138 -9.48 8.01 8.34
CA PRO A 138 -8.71 7.37 9.41
C PRO A 138 -9.48 6.23 10.08
N GLY A 139 -8.74 5.21 10.53
CA GLY A 139 -9.28 4.04 11.19
C GLY A 139 -8.20 3.03 11.51
N GLU A 140 -8.57 1.89 12.05
CA GLU A 140 -7.65 0.81 12.40
C GLU A 140 -7.89 -0.42 11.53
N PHE A 141 -6.82 -1.13 11.21
CA PHE A 141 -6.88 -2.42 10.53
C PHE A 141 -5.78 -3.36 11.01
N ALA A 142 -5.98 -4.64 10.79
CA ALA A 142 -5.12 -5.71 11.28
C ALA A 142 -4.83 -6.76 10.20
N VAL A 143 -3.83 -7.59 10.46
CA VAL A 143 -3.58 -8.82 9.70
C VAL A 143 -4.83 -9.70 9.75
N GLY A 144 -5.25 -10.19 8.58
CA GLY A 144 -6.47 -10.97 8.41
C GLY A 144 -7.70 -10.17 7.98
N ASP A 145 -7.70 -8.85 8.12
CA ASP A 145 -8.82 -8.02 7.69
C ASP A 145 -9.04 -8.11 6.18
N GLU A 146 -10.29 -8.18 5.77
CA GLU A 146 -10.68 -8.24 4.38
C GLU A 146 -10.82 -6.85 3.76
N PHE A 147 -10.66 -6.79 2.44
CA PHE A 147 -10.93 -5.60 1.65
C PHE A 147 -12.40 -5.59 1.28
N GLU A 148 -13.10 -4.54 1.66
CA GLU A 148 -14.53 -4.38 1.51
C GLU A 148 -14.88 -3.06 0.82
N ALA A 149 -16.15 -2.91 0.42
CA ALA A 149 -16.72 -1.68 -0.13
C ALA A 149 -15.84 -1.07 -1.25
N ILE A 150 -15.37 -1.91 -2.20
CA ILE A 150 -14.56 -1.46 -3.33
C ILE A 150 -15.46 -0.70 -4.30
N GLU A 151 -15.23 0.60 -4.45
CA GLU A 151 -16.03 1.51 -5.28
C GLU A 151 -15.16 2.14 -6.36
N ASP A 152 -15.54 1.95 -7.64
CA ASP A 152 -14.90 2.61 -8.77
C ASP A 152 -15.18 4.13 -8.73
N MET A 153 -14.13 4.93 -8.66
CA MET A 153 -14.23 6.40 -8.62
C MET A 153 -14.59 7.01 -9.98
N ASN A 154 -14.38 6.29 -11.07
CA ASN A 154 -14.69 6.72 -12.44
C ASN A 154 -16.12 6.34 -12.87
N ASN A 155 -16.86 5.62 -12.03
CA ASN A 155 -18.22 5.23 -12.36
C ASN A 155 -19.17 6.42 -12.17
N PHE A 156 -19.58 7.03 -13.30
CA PHE A 156 -20.47 8.20 -13.35
C PHE A 156 -21.84 7.96 -12.66
N GLU A 157 -22.32 6.71 -12.61
CA GLU A 157 -23.56 6.37 -11.93
C GLU A 157 -23.46 6.50 -10.41
N SER A 158 -22.30 6.24 -9.82
CA SER A 158 -22.06 6.43 -8.38
C SER A 158 -22.05 7.94 -8.02
N LEU A 159 -21.51 8.76 -8.91
CA LEU A 159 -21.53 10.22 -8.77
C LEU A 159 -22.98 10.79 -8.83
N VAL A 160 -23.80 10.30 -9.73
CA VAL A 160 -25.21 10.73 -9.88
C VAL A 160 -26.06 10.29 -8.69
N SER A 161 -25.84 9.09 -8.14
CA SER A 161 -26.55 8.64 -6.94
C SER A 161 -26.18 9.46 -5.71
N ASN A 162 -24.90 9.77 -5.52
CA ASN A 162 -24.43 10.63 -4.42
C ASN A 162 -24.95 12.07 -4.51
N ILE A 163 -25.16 12.60 -5.72
CA ILE A 163 -25.74 13.92 -5.93
C ILE A 163 -27.26 13.89 -5.63
N ARG A 164 -27.97 12.84 -6.04
CA ARG A 164 -29.41 12.69 -5.74
C ARG A 164 -29.68 12.62 -4.24
N ASP A 165 -28.87 11.88 -3.49
CA ASP A 165 -29.01 11.74 -2.04
C ASP A 165 -28.73 13.07 -1.28
N ARG A 166 -27.91 13.95 -1.86
CA ARG A 166 -27.61 15.27 -1.29
C ARG A 166 -28.64 16.35 -1.65
N VAL A 167 -29.30 16.24 -2.78
CA VAL A 167 -30.29 17.23 -3.26
C VAL A 167 -31.72 16.85 -2.85
N GLY A 168 -31.95 15.62 -2.44
CA GLY A 168 -33.24 15.11 -1.98
C GLY A 168 -33.54 15.25 -0.48
N ARG A 169 -32.73 16.04 0.24
CA ARG A 169 -32.97 16.34 1.67
C ARG A 169 -33.30 17.79 1.88
#